data_092afe733bdd13cf872042c17d26fd81
#
_entry.id   092afe733bdd13cf872042c17d26fd81
#
_cell.length_a   1.000
_cell.length_b   1.000
_cell.length_c   1.000
_cell.angle_alpha   90.00
_cell.angle_beta   90.00
_cell.angle_gamma   90.00
#
_symmetry.space_group_name_H-M   'P 1'
#
loop_
_entity.id
_entity.type
_entity.pdbx_description
1 polymer ?
#
loop_
_entity_poly.entity_id
_entity_poly.type
_entity_poly.pdbx_seq_one_letter_code
_entity_poly.pdbx_strand_id
1 'polypeptide(L)' 'MNDVEKNKVYLVTGVVIAIDESDGILIAGMLSDSPFTAEEPESKQTQSLVGNFAFTRQKAKFLRDRLNEFLQE' A
#
# COMPACT_ATOMS: atom_id res chain seq x y z
N MET A 1 19.73 -0.06 -13.80
CA MET A 1 19.19 -0.04 -13.67
C MET A 1 18.60 0.72 -13.26
N ASN A 2 17.98 1.14 -13.36
CA ASN A 2 17.44 1.91 -13.02
C ASN A 2 16.39 1.58 -12.46
N ASP A 3 16.24 1.57 -11.57
CA ASP A 3 15.23 1.21 -10.91
C ASP A 3 14.33 2.27 -10.65
N VAL A 4 14.56 3.36 -11.08
CA VAL A 4 13.68 4.42 -10.87
C VAL A 4 12.34 4.12 -11.30
N GLU A 5 12.17 3.60 -12.42
CA GLU A 5 10.89 3.28 -12.80
C GLU A 5 10.30 2.23 -12.01
N LYS A 6 10.96 1.31 -11.54
CA LYS A 6 10.38 0.35 -10.82
C LYS A 6 10.03 0.85 -9.51
N ASN A 7 10.54 1.95 -9.07
CA ASN A 7 10.26 2.46 -7.79
C ASN A 7 9.25 3.55 -7.79
N LYS A 8 8.25 3.45 -8.62
CA LYS A 8 7.25 4.44 -8.60
C LYS A 8 6.59 4.48 -7.26
N VAL A 9 6.30 5.62 -6.71
CA VAL A 9 5.67 5.77 -5.42
C VAL A 9 4.25 6.24 -5.63
N TYR A 10 3.30 5.54 -5.05
CA TYR A 10 1.92 5.87 -5.21
C TYR A 10 1.35 6.39 -3.90
N LEU A 11 0.52 7.39 -3.94
CA LEU A 11 -0.10 7.90 -2.75
C LEU A 11 -1.28 7.00 -2.46
N VAL A 12 -1.33 6.38 -1.32
CA VAL A 12 -2.39 5.46 -0.99
C VAL A 12 -3.60 6.24 -0.54
N THR A 13 -4.70 6.09 -1.25
CA THR A 13 -5.91 6.80 -0.90
C THR A 13 -6.96 5.83 -0.38
N GLY A 14 -6.70 4.55 -0.37
CA GLY A 14 -7.62 3.60 0.20
C GLY A 14 -6.90 2.31 0.53
N VAL A 15 -7.36 1.61 1.53
CA VAL A 15 -6.76 0.37 1.95
C VAL A 15 -7.86 -0.62 2.22
N VAL A 16 -7.73 -1.82 1.68
CA VAL A 16 -8.69 -2.86 1.92
C VAL A 16 -7.95 -4.00 2.62
N ILE A 17 -8.45 -4.46 3.72
CA ILE A 17 -7.76 -5.47 4.50
C ILE A 17 -8.58 -6.74 4.59
N ALA A 18 -7.94 -7.87 4.38
CA ALA A 18 -8.57 -9.15 4.57
C ALA A 18 -7.62 -9.99 5.42
N ILE A 19 -8.15 -10.77 6.32
CA ILE A 19 -7.33 -11.57 7.18
C ILE A 19 -7.69 -13.01 7.02
N ASP A 20 -6.69 -13.86 6.75
CA ASP A 20 -6.89 -15.26 6.61
C ASP A 20 -6.35 -15.87 7.89
N GLU A 21 -7.19 -16.14 8.85
CA GLU A 21 -6.73 -16.61 10.10
C GLU A 21 -6.21 -18.01 10.03
N SER A 22 -6.68 -18.82 9.14
CA SER A 22 -6.24 -20.16 9.04
C SER A 22 -4.79 -20.22 8.69
N ASP A 23 -4.35 -19.41 7.79
CA ASP A 23 -2.97 -19.41 7.39
C ASP A 23 -2.15 -18.33 8.04
N GLY A 24 -2.76 -17.50 8.81
CA GLY A 24 -2.02 -16.43 9.48
C GLY A 24 -1.49 -15.40 8.52
N ILE A 25 -2.30 -15.01 7.56
CA ILE A 25 -1.87 -14.07 6.54
C ILE A 25 -2.80 -12.87 6.53
N LEU A 26 -2.24 -11.70 6.40
CA LEU A 26 -3.01 -10.50 6.27
C LEU A 26 -2.84 -10.04 4.84
N ILE A 27 -3.89 -9.75 4.14
CA ILE A 27 -3.80 -9.28 2.78
C ILE A 27 -4.23 -7.83 2.75
N ALA A 28 -3.40 -6.98 2.22
CA ALA A 28 -3.71 -5.57 2.14
C ALA A 28 -3.78 -5.16 0.70
N GLY A 29 -4.86 -4.57 0.29
CA GLY A 29 -5.01 -4.03 -1.05
C GLY A 29 -4.84 -2.55 -0.97
N MET A 30 -3.97 -1.99 -1.76
CA MET A 30 -3.70 -0.58 -1.73
C MET A 30 -4.31 0.08 -2.94
N LEU A 31 -5.03 1.15 -2.73
CA LEU A 31 -5.68 1.86 -3.80
C LEU A 31 -5.10 3.25 -3.93
N SER A 32 -5.04 3.72 -5.10
CA SER A 32 -4.48 5.04 -5.35
C SER A 32 -5.19 5.67 -6.51
N ASP A 33 -5.33 6.97 -6.50
CA ASP A 33 -5.97 7.63 -7.61
C ASP A 33 -4.99 7.75 -8.73
N SER A 34 -3.77 7.93 -8.47
CA SER A 34 -2.80 8.09 -9.50
C SER A 34 -1.43 8.01 -8.91
N PRO A 35 -0.43 7.93 -9.69
CA PRO A 35 0.91 7.93 -9.15
C PRO A 35 1.15 9.20 -8.40
N PHE A 36 2.03 9.15 -7.47
CA PHE A 36 2.29 10.29 -6.68
C PHE A 36 2.68 11.47 -7.51
N THR A 37 3.25 11.28 -8.59
CA THR A 37 3.66 12.39 -9.38
C THR A 37 2.63 12.82 -10.31
N ALA A 38 1.57 12.51 -10.29
CA ALA A 38 0.53 12.86 -11.14
C ALA A 38 0.59 13.90 -12.03
N GLU A 39 0.74 13.78 -13.09
CA GLU A 39 0.62 14.80 -13.94
C GLU A 39 -0.59 14.86 -14.65
N GLU A 40 -1.49 14.08 -14.56
CA GLU A 40 -2.67 14.09 -15.24
C GLU A 40 -3.68 14.65 -14.52
N PRO A 41 -4.09 15.59 -14.61
CA PRO A 41 -5.11 16.21 -13.92
C PRO A 41 -6.36 15.61 -14.08
N GLU A 42 -6.64 14.86 -14.54
CA GLU A 42 -7.75 14.36 -14.73
C GLU A 42 -8.82 14.37 -14.06
N SER A 43 -9.51 14.55 -14.39
CA SER A 43 -10.70 14.63 -13.80
C SER A 43 -11.15 13.41 -13.30
N LYS A 44 -10.88 12.45 -13.75
CA LYS A 44 -11.34 11.31 -13.33
C LYS A 44 -10.63 10.79 -12.30
N GLN A 45 -10.50 11.00 -11.27
CA GLN A 45 -9.93 10.47 -10.28
C GLN A 45 -10.45 9.25 -9.76
N THR A 46 -10.53 8.20 -10.32
CA THR A 46 -11.05 7.02 -9.78
C THR A 46 -9.96 6.26 -9.13
N GLN A 47 -10.11 5.77 -8.00
CA GLN A 47 -9.12 4.98 -7.33
C GLN A 47 -8.95 3.66 -8.03
N SER A 48 -7.77 3.22 -8.21
CA SER A 48 -7.54 1.97 -8.81
C SER A 48 -6.67 1.15 -7.91
N LEU A 49 -6.76 -0.15 -7.99
CA LEU A 49 -5.98 -1.03 -7.16
C LEU A 49 -4.57 -1.05 -7.65
N VAL A 50 -3.64 -0.68 -6.83
CA VAL A 50 -2.26 -0.73 -7.17
C VAL A 50 -1.79 -2.16 -7.01
N GLY A 51 -2.26 -2.86 -6.01
CA GLY A 51 -1.88 -4.25 -5.83
C GLY A 51 -2.35 -4.78 -4.52
N ASN A 52 -2.29 -6.11 -4.39
CA ASN A 52 -2.63 -6.74 -3.15
C ASN A 52 -1.34 -7.33 -2.61
N PHE A 53 -1.12 -7.19 -1.34
CA PHE A 53 0.11 -7.61 -0.74
C PHE A 53 -0.19 -8.47 0.49
N ALA A 54 0.46 -9.60 0.57
CA ALA A 54 0.24 -10.51 1.69
C ALA A 54 1.36 -10.41 2.68
N PHE A 55 1.02 -10.37 3.96
CA PHE A 55 2.02 -10.24 5.00
C PHE A 55 1.92 -11.39 5.97
N THR A 56 3.04 -11.94 6.36
CA THR A 56 3.06 -12.91 7.44
C THR A 56 2.95 -12.13 8.73
N ARG A 57 2.71 -12.83 9.84
CA ARG A 57 2.61 -12.17 11.11
C ARG A 57 3.88 -11.45 11.46
N GLN A 58 5.00 -12.03 11.13
CA GLN A 58 6.26 -11.42 11.47
C GLN A 58 6.44 -10.11 10.73
N LYS A 59 6.12 -10.09 9.44
CA LYS A 59 6.30 -8.86 8.70
C LYS A 59 5.23 -7.84 9.07
N ALA A 60 4.06 -8.30 9.45
CA ALA A 60 3.04 -7.38 9.89
C ALA A 60 3.45 -6.69 11.18
N LYS A 61 4.15 -7.43 12.07
CA LYS A 61 4.59 -6.81 13.29
C LYS A 61 5.65 -5.78 12.99
N PHE A 62 6.52 -6.08 12.06
CA PHE A 62 7.57 -5.13 11.71
C PHE A 62 6.92 -3.87 11.15
N LEU A 63 5.92 -4.02 10.29
CA LEU A 63 5.25 -2.87 9.72
C LEU A 63 4.53 -2.09 10.81
N ARG A 64 3.90 -2.80 11.75
CA ARG A 64 3.20 -2.13 12.82
C ARG A 64 4.17 -1.24 13.61
N ASP A 65 5.35 -1.75 13.90
CA ASP A 65 6.30 -1.00 14.67
C ASP A 65 6.77 0.23 13.91
N ARG A 66 6.95 0.09 12.59
CA ARG A 66 7.38 1.23 11.82
C ARG A 66 6.26 2.26 11.74
N LEU A 67 5.03 1.80 11.60
CA LEU A 67 3.92 2.72 11.55
C LEU A 67 3.77 3.46 12.89
N ASN A 68 4.00 2.77 13.98
CA ASN A 68 3.89 3.41 15.26
C ASN A 68 4.96 4.49 15.40
N GLU A 69 6.13 4.25 14.87
CA GLU A 69 7.16 5.25 14.92
C GLU A 69 6.75 6.46 14.11
N PHE A 70 6.17 6.22 12.96
CA PHE A 70 5.77 7.31 12.09
C PHE A 70 4.66 8.11 12.77
N LEU A 71 3.73 7.44 13.41
CA LEU A 71 2.63 8.11 14.06
C LEU A 71 3.00 8.61 15.43
N GLN A 72 4.11 8.15 15.93
CA GLN A 72 4.55 8.55 17.24
C GLN A 72 3.59 8.14 18.30
N GLU A 73 3.11 6.94 18.21
CA GLU A 73 2.18 6.45 19.22
C GLU A 73 2.70 5.30 20.00
#